data_c85b7e3664b4b7502db221748fd2ccb8
#
_entry.id   c85b7e3664b4b7502db221748fd2ccb8
#
_cell.length_a   1.000
_cell.length_b   1.000
_cell.length_c   1.000
_cell.angle_alpha   90.00
_cell.angle_beta   90.00
_cell.angle_gamma   90.00
#
_symmetry.space_group_name_H-M   'P 1'
#
loop_
_entity.id
_entity.type
_entity.pdbx_description
1 polymer ?
#
loop_
_entity_poly.entity_id
_entity_poly.type
_entity_poly.pdbx_seq_one_letter_code
_entity_poly.pdbx_strand_id
1 'polypeptide(L)'
;MGAILKVQGKRAIVFCVLSACVFGVMFSQTAYAAPASLPVTLTVEQEFTKPASSSAADAFTYKLTANEAGSPLPSGSSGGEYSFTINGTDTASVGITYDHAGVYTYELKQVIAAEKTGYTYDRQVYTVKVYIKNGSAGLEQEILVAQKDDGSKVSGVKFTNAYAPLAADPALMVDPPVNKTVSGSPSVDGTFTFKLTAQNPSQPMPEGSADGVKLMTIMGSGTEDFGTWSYTEAGTYYYTVSEVNTGESGYTYDTTVYTITDSVKDENGQLVLARTVTNTSNKQVSAFAFINKYTAASTTDGPKTGDGAMPGLYQTLLGVGGVTLMACMLYLLMDGRRKKRTNFNM
;
A
#
# COMPACT_ATOMS: atom_id res chain seq x y z
N MET A 1 72.70 -14.74 88.29
CA MET A 1 71.89 -15.63 87.42
C MET A 1 70.42 -15.23 87.53
N GLY A 2 70.04 -14.05 87.08
CA GLY A 2 68.67 -13.54 87.29
C GLY A 2 68.27 -12.45 86.33
N ALA A 3 68.91 -12.34 85.15
CA ALA A 3 68.69 -11.24 84.27
C ALA A 3 68.13 -11.64 82.87
N ILE A 4 67.90 -12.90 82.59
CA ILE A 4 67.48 -13.35 81.20
C ILE A 4 65.95 -13.60 81.08
N LEU A 5 65.24 -13.80 82.23
CA LEU A 5 63.77 -14.09 82.11
C LEU A 5 62.85 -12.88 82.01
N LYS A 6 63.34 -11.65 82.23
CA LYS A 6 62.49 -10.44 82.14
C LYS A 6 62.37 -9.82 80.75
N VAL A 7 63.21 -10.23 79.80
CA VAL A 7 63.19 -9.66 78.48
C VAL A 7 62.22 -10.44 77.53
N GLN A 8 61.98 -11.69 77.82
CA GLN A 8 61.04 -12.46 76.94
C GLN A 8 59.56 -12.15 77.14
N GLY A 9 59.16 -11.74 78.36
CA GLY A 9 57.78 -11.42 78.62
C GLY A 9 57.23 -10.13 77.94
N LYS A 10 58.09 -9.18 77.66
CA LYS A 10 57.69 -7.93 76.97
C LYS A 10 57.57 -8.05 75.47
N ARG A 11 58.33 -9.01 74.90
CA ARG A 11 58.18 -9.25 73.42
C ARG A 11 56.94 -10.05 73.06
N ALA A 12 56.44 -10.88 73.91
CA ALA A 12 55.26 -11.65 73.71
C ALA A 12 53.96 -10.77 73.71
N ILE A 13 53.94 -9.75 74.58
CA ILE A 13 52.80 -8.83 74.69
C ILE A 13 52.71 -7.87 73.49
N VAL A 14 53.88 -7.47 72.96
CA VAL A 14 53.86 -6.60 71.72
C VAL A 14 53.42 -7.37 70.46
N PHE A 15 53.73 -8.68 70.41
CA PHE A 15 53.31 -9.50 69.25
C PHE A 15 51.81 -9.80 69.27
N CYS A 16 51.18 -9.96 70.43
CA CYS A 16 49.75 -10.16 70.52
C CYS A 16 48.94 -8.89 70.16
N VAL A 17 49.43 -7.69 70.50
CA VAL A 17 48.75 -6.43 70.18
C VAL A 17 48.88 -6.09 68.69
N LEU A 18 50.05 -6.39 68.08
CA LEU A 18 50.14 -6.17 66.59
C LEU A 18 49.33 -7.19 65.79
N SER A 19 49.20 -8.43 66.26
CA SER A 19 48.38 -9.45 65.57
C SER A 19 46.90 -9.12 65.68
N ALA A 20 46.44 -8.57 66.78
CA ALA A 20 45.04 -8.14 66.90
C ALA A 20 44.68 -6.91 66.03
N CYS A 21 45.63 -5.98 65.85
CA CYS A 21 45.42 -4.83 64.96
C CYS A 21 45.49 -5.20 63.47
N VAL A 22 46.29 -6.19 63.04
CA VAL A 22 46.34 -6.64 61.64
C VAL A 22 45.16 -7.49 61.29
N PHE A 23 44.57 -8.23 62.23
CA PHE A 23 43.33 -8.99 61.98
C PHE A 23 42.06 -8.10 61.93
N GLY A 24 42.06 -6.96 62.60
CA GLY A 24 40.94 -6.03 62.60
C GLY A 24 40.85 -5.21 61.33
N VAL A 25 41.91 -5.07 60.54
CA VAL A 25 41.95 -4.31 59.32
C VAL A 25 41.56 -5.17 58.07
N MET A 26 41.65 -6.51 58.21
CA MET A 26 41.35 -7.40 57.06
C MET A 26 39.83 -7.76 56.89
N PHE A 27 38.98 -7.31 57.78
CA PHE A 27 37.53 -7.63 57.68
C PHE A 27 36.59 -6.44 57.44
N SER A 28 37.11 -5.31 57.05
CA SER A 28 36.26 -4.32 56.41
C SER A 28 36.07 -4.70 54.94
N GLN A 29 35.44 -5.82 54.67
CA GLN A 29 34.79 -6.02 53.40
C GLN A 29 33.68 -4.97 53.35
N THR A 30 33.90 -3.90 52.59
CA THR A 30 32.78 -3.11 52.10
C THR A 30 31.88 -4.09 51.37
N ALA A 31 30.81 -4.53 52.03
CA ALA A 31 29.73 -5.15 51.34
C ALA A 31 29.23 -4.10 50.33
N TYR A 32 29.65 -4.19 49.08
CA TYR A 32 28.96 -3.53 48.01
C TYR A 32 27.57 -4.13 48.02
N ALA A 33 26.63 -3.36 48.53
CA ALA A 33 25.23 -3.70 48.36
C ALA A 33 25.02 -3.82 46.83
N ALA A 34 24.74 -5.02 46.37
CA ALA A 34 24.35 -5.24 45.00
C ALA A 34 23.17 -4.28 44.69
N PRO A 35 23.12 -3.62 43.56
CA PRO A 35 21.98 -2.79 43.21
C PRO A 35 20.73 -3.64 43.40
N ALA A 36 19.80 -3.10 44.20
CA ALA A 36 18.61 -3.82 44.65
C ALA A 36 17.69 -4.23 43.48
N SER A 37 17.91 -3.69 42.24
CA SER A 37 17.12 -4.01 41.06
C SER A 37 17.83 -3.62 39.77
N LEU A 38 17.49 -4.32 38.67
CA LEU A 38 18.02 -4.09 37.33
C LEU A 38 16.85 -3.76 36.37
N PRO A 39 16.80 -2.57 35.82
CA PRO A 39 15.85 -2.26 34.74
C PRO A 39 16.34 -2.85 33.40
N VAL A 40 15.48 -3.54 32.69
CA VAL A 40 15.68 -4.09 31.34
C VAL A 40 14.59 -3.57 30.44
N THR A 41 14.95 -3.17 29.22
CA THR A 41 14.01 -2.67 28.22
C THR A 41 13.82 -3.69 27.10
N LEU A 42 12.59 -4.11 26.88
CA LEU A 42 12.17 -4.84 25.70
C LEU A 42 11.66 -3.83 24.66
N THR A 43 12.31 -3.80 23.51
CA THR A 43 11.89 -2.97 22.38
C THR A 43 10.93 -3.77 21.49
N VAL A 44 9.79 -3.17 21.18
CA VAL A 44 8.75 -3.76 20.32
C VAL A 44 8.51 -2.81 19.15
N GLU A 45 8.83 -3.26 17.95
CA GLU A 45 8.62 -2.52 16.71
C GLU A 45 7.27 -2.90 16.10
N GLN A 46 6.60 -1.93 15.52
CA GLN A 46 5.45 -2.13 14.67
C GLN A 46 5.65 -1.42 13.32
N GLU A 47 5.34 -2.14 12.25
CA GLU A 47 5.18 -1.59 10.93
C GLU A 47 3.70 -1.64 10.55
N PHE A 48 3.17 -0.51 10.10
CA PHE A 48 1.80 -0.43 9.61
C PHE A 48 1.76 0.26 8.24
N THR A 49 1.27 -0.47 7.25
CA THR A 49 1.10 0.04 5.88
C THR A 49 -0.36 0.29 5.59
N LYS A 50 -0.67 1.44 4.99
CA LYS A 50 -2.00 1.80 4.50
C LYS A 50 -1.91 2.77 3.33
N PRO A 51 -2.94 2.86 2.45
CA PRO A 51 -3.00 3.90 1.43
C PRO A 51 -2.87 5.29 2.05
N ALA A 52 -2.17 6.21 1.38
CA ALA A 52 -1.93 7.56 1.88
C ALA A 52 -3.22 8.36 2.10
N SER A 53 -4.27 8.07 1.30
CA SER A 53 -5.60 8.68 1.42
C SER A 53 -6.47 8.07 2.53
N SER A 54 -6.02 6.99 3.19
CA SER A 54 -6.83 6.28 4.17
C SER A 54 -6.80 6.93 5.55
N SER A 55 -8.00 7.10 6.14
CA SER A 55 -8.21 7.48 7.54
C SER A 55 -8.34 6.28 8.48
N ALA A 56 -7.97 5.07 8.04
CA ALA A 56 -8.04 3.86 8.85
C ALA A 56 -7.29 4.04 10.16
N ALA A 57 -7.89 3.55 11.26
CA ALA A 57 -7.30 3.59 12.59
C ALA A 57 -6.00 2.77 12.62
N ASP A 58 -4.97 3.30 13.26
CA ASP A 58 -3.62 2.74 13.28
C ASP A 58 -3.13 2.36 14.68
N ALA A 59 -4.03 2.38 15.68
CA ALA A 59 -3.75 1.98 17.05
C ALA A 59 -3.89 0.46 17.21
N PHE A 60 -2.79 -0.20 17.57
CA PHE A 60 -2.75 -1.64 17.81
C PHE A 60 -2.32 -1.92 19.25
N THR A 61 -3.04 -2.80 19.91
CA THR A 61 -2.79 -3.17 21.32
C THR A 61 -1.99 -4.46 21.37
N TYR A 62 -0.99 -4.48 22.22
CA TYR A 62 -0.14 -5.64 22.49
C TYR A 62 -0.25 -6.05 23.93
N LYS A 63 -0.01 -7.33 24.20
CA LYS A 63 -0.07 -7.89 25.53
C LYS A 63 1.18 -8.73 25.80
N LEU A 64 1.87 -8.39 26.89
CA LEU A 64 2.96 -9.15 27.47
C LEU A 64 2.41 -9.92 28.67
N THR A 65 2.48 -11.23 28.63
CA THR A 65 2.00 -12.13 29.70
C THR A 65 3.20 -12.86 30.31
N ALA A 66 3.30 -12.88 31.62
CA ALA A 66 4.30 -13.67 32.33
C ALA A 66 3.90 -15.15 32.29
N ASN A 67 4.83 -16.04 31.88
CA ASN A 67 4.55 -17.47 31.84
C ASN A 67 4.55 -18.11 33.24
N GLU A 68 5.25 -17.50 34.19
CA GLU A 68 5.34 -17.97 35.57
C GLU A 68 4.79 -16.92 36.51
N ALA A 69 4.00 -17.38 37.51
CA ALA A 69 3.45 -16.51 38.54
C ALA A 69 4.59 -15.88 39.35
N GLY A 70 4.50 -14.57 39.57
CA GLY A 70 5.51 -13.79 40.29
C GLY A 70 6.67 -13.29 39.44
N SER A 71 6.75 -13.62 38.14
CA SER A 71 7.73 -12.98 37.27
C SER A 71 7.49 -11.48 37.20
N PRO A 72 8.56 -10.65 37.22
CA PRO A 72 8.45 -9.21 37.12
C PRO A 72 7.75 -8.78 35.83
N LEU A 73 6.92 -7.77 35.92
CA LEU A 73 6.21 -7.15 34.81
C LEU A 73 6.35 -5.62 34.88
N PRO A 74 6.09 -4.88 33.79
CA PRO A 74 6.10 -3.42 33.78
C PRO A 74 5.13 -2.84 34.82
N SER A 75 5.42 -1.62 35.28
CA SER A 75 4.49 -0.88 36.13
C SER A 75 3.14 -0.69 35.44
N GLY A 76 2.05 -0.86 36.19
CA GLY A 76 0.69 -0.83 35.66
C GLY A 76 0.17 -2.19 35.16
N SER A 77 0.93 -3.27 35.33
CA SER A 77 0.47 -4.63 35.04
C SER A 77 -0.64 -5.07 36.01
N SER A 78 -1.53 -5.93 35.56
CA SER A 78 -2.59 -6.52 36.35
C SER A 78 -2.84 -7.96 35.90
N GLY A 79 -3.10 -8.86 36.87
CA GLY A 79 -3.43 -10.26 36.57
C GLY A 79 -2.34 -11.06 35.83
N GLY A 80 -1.08 -10.69 35.97
CA GLY A 80 0.03 -11.35 35.25
C GLY A 80 0.22 -10.88 33.79
N GLU A 81 -0.39 -9.76 33.42
CA GLU A 81 -0.38 -9.21 32.08
C GLU A 81 -0.09 -7.71 32.07
N TYR A 82 0.61 -7.27 31.04
CA TYR A 82 0.82 -5.85 30.73
C TYR A 82 0.37 -5.57 29.31
N SER A 83 -0.49 -4.55 29.14
CA SER A 83 -0.98 -4.12 27.83
C SER A 83 -0.48 -2.73 27.49
N PHE A 84 -0.11 -2.54 26.23
CA PHE A 84 0.33 -1.25 25.68
C PHE A 84 -0.14 -1.10 24.23
N THR A 85 -0.11 0.12 23.72
CA THR A 85 -0.56 0.45 22.36
C THR A 85 0.55 1.10 21.58
N ILE A 86 0.68 0.73 20.30
CA ILE A 86 1.55 1.40 19.33
C ILE A 86 0.65 1.96 18.22
N ASN A 87 0.90 3.21 17.81
CA ASN A 87 0.14 3.88 16.76
C ASN A 87 0.97 3.96 15.48
N GLY A 88 0.40 3.53 14.37
CA GLY A 88 1.07 3.54 13.08
C GLY A 88 2.34 2.70 13.05
N THR A 89 3.33 3.15 12.28
CA THR A 89 4.68 2.58 12.27
C THR A 89 5.50 3.28 13.33
N ASP A 90 5.75 2.60 14.44
CA ASP A 90 6.46 3.15 15.60
C ASP A 90 7.06 2.03 16.46
N THR A 91 7.71 2.41 17.55
CA THR A 91 8.41 1.53 18.48
C THR A 91 7.98 1.81 19.92
N ALA A 92 7.65 0.78 20.67
CA ALA A 92 7.41 0.86 22.10
C ALA A 92 8.60 0.31 22.89
N SER A 93 8.94 0.99 24.00
CA SER A 93 9.92 0.56 24.99
C SER A 93 9.21 0.05 26.24
N VAL A 94 9.28 -1.26 26.48
CA VAL A 94 8.63 -1.92 27.61
C VAL A 94 9.68 -2.20 28.69
N GLY A 95 9.65 -1.42 29.76
CA GLY A 95 10.60 -1.53 30.88
C GLY A 95 10.15 -2.54 31.93
N ILE A 96 11.02 -3.51 32.26
CA ILE A 96 10.79 -4.51 33.30
C ILE A 96 11.93 -4.40 34.30
N THR A 97 11.64 -4.38 35.60
CA THR A 97 12.65 -4.29 36.66
C THR A 97 12.77 -5.63 37.39
N TYR A 98 13.98 -6.17 37.41
CA TYR A 98 14.31 -7.45 38.05
C TYR A 98 15.06 -7.22 39.36
N ASP A 99 14.71 -7.97 40.38
CA ASP A 99 15.28 -7.92 41.71
C ASP A 99 16.07 -9.20 42.08
N HIS A 100 15.99 -10.23 41.24
CA HIS A 100 16.68 -11.50 41.43
C HIS A 100 17.32 -11.99 40.12
N ALA A 101 18.39 -12.77 40.24
CA ALA A 101 18.93 -13.57 39.16
C ALA A 101 17.93 -14.71 38.79
N GLY A 102 17.79 -14.97 37.51
CA GLY A 102 16.85 -16.01 37.03
C GLY A 102 16.66 -15.98 35.52
N VAL A 103 15.83 -16.88 35.04
CA VAL A 103 15.38 -16.91 33.65
C VAL A 103 13.89 -16.63 33.65
N TYR A 104 13.52 -15.53 33.05
CA TYR A 104 12.13 -15.07 33.00
C TYR A 104 11.59 -15.25 31.59
N THR A 105 10.43 -15.85 31.48
CA THR A 105 9.80 -16.15 30.18
C THR A 105 8.46 -15.46 30.08
N TYR A 106 8.23 -14.80 28.95
CA TYR A 106 7.03 -14.06 28.66
C TYR A 106 6.49 -14.45 27.28
N GLU A 107 5.18 -14.39 27.13
CA GLU A 107 4.49 -14.39 25.84
C GLU A 107 4.14 -12.95 25.44
N LEU A 108 4.47 -12.55 24.22
CA LEU A 108 4.11 -11.25 23.66
C LEU A 108 3.36 -11.45 22.33
N LYS A 109 2.17 -10.90 22.26
CA LYS A 109 1.31 -10.98 21.07
C LYS A 109 0.45 -9.74 20.90
N GLN A 110 -0.06 -9.55 19.69
CA GLN A 110 -1.09 -8.55 19.40
C GLN A 110 -2.45 -9.01 19.94
N VAL A 111 -3.24 -8.07 20.46
CA VAL A 111 -4.62 -8.29 20.89
C VAL A 111 -5.55 -7.89 19.75
N ILE A 112 -6.20 -8.86 19.14
CA ILE A 112 -7.20 -8.64 18.10
C ILE A 112 -8.57 -8.86 18.71
N ALA A 113 -9.20 -7.80 19.24
CA ALA A 113 -10.49 -7.88 19.91
C ALA A 113 -11.63 -8.21 18.92
N ALA A 114 -11.56 -7.66 17.71
CA ALA A 114 -12.45 -7.96 16.60
C ALA A 114 -11.71 -7.70 15.28
N GLU A 115 -11.95 -8.55 14.31
CA GLU A 115 -11.43 -8.32 12.96
C GLU A 115 -12.24 -7.22 12.27
N LYS A 116 -11.52 -6.35 11.57
CA LYS A 116 -12.12 -5.27 10.80
C LYS A 116 -11.85 -5.49 9.32
N THR A 117 -12.83 -5.20 8.49
CA THR A 117 -12.70 -5.26 7.04
C THR A 117 -11.53 -4.40 6.56
N GLY A 118 -10.76 -4.90 5.62
CA GLY A 118 -9.59 -4.22 5.07
C GLY A 118 -8.31 -4.36 5.89
N TYR A 119 -8.35 -4.83 7.15
CA TYR A 119 -7.16 -5.03 7.96
C TYR A 119 -6.57 -6.42 7.79
N THR A 120 -5.25 -6.46 7.69
CA THR A 120 -4.44 -7.67 7.85
C THR A 120 -3.65 -7.52 9.15
N TYR A 121 -3.95 -8.38 10.12
CA TYR A 121 -3.31 -8.37 11.44
C TYR A 121 -2.16 -9.35 11.51
N ASP A 122 -1.06 -8.92 12.14
CA ASP A 122 0.02 -9.84 12.51
C ASP A 122 -0.43 -10.73 13.68
N ARG A 123 -0.39 -12.04 13.47
CA ARG A 123 -0.79 -13.05 14.47
C ARG A 123 0.41 -13.73 15.12
N GLN A 124 1.62 -13.19 14.87
CA GLN A 124 2.85 -13.74 15.44
C GLN A 124 2.79 -13.69 16.97
N VAL A 125 3.15 -14.79 17.58
CA VAL A 125 3.37 -14.88 19.02
C VAL A 125 4.87 -14.99 19.26
N TYR A 126 5.39 -14.14 20.16
CA TYR A 126 6.78 -14.17 20.56
C TYR A 126 6.91 -14.74 21.98
N THR A 127 7.83 -15.70 22.16
CA THR A 127 8.34 -16.08 23.47
C THR A 127 9.59 -15.24 23.75
N VAL A 128 9.53 -14.37 24.76
CA VAL A 128 10.65 -13.52 25.19
C VAL A 128 11.27 -14.12 26.43
N LYS A 129 12.59 -14.41 26.38
CA LYS A 129 13.36 -14.90 27.52
C LYS A 129 14.40 -13.89 27.93
N VAL A 130 14.40 -13.52 29.20
CA VAL A 130 15.34 -12.61 29.81
C VAL A 130 16.18 -13.36 30.84
N TYR A 131 17.49 -13.39 30.64
CA TYR A 131 18.44 -14.05 31.51
C TYR A 131 19.14 -12.99 32.38
N ILE A 132 18.92 -13.06 33.69
CA ILE A 132 19.52 -12.18 34.69
C ILE A 132 20.45 -13.02 35.53
N LYS A 133 21.68 -12.57 35.70
CA LYS A 133 22.69 -13.20 36.55
C LYS A 133 23.20 -12.26 37.65
N ASN A 134 23.82 -12.84 38.66
CA ASN A 134 24.61 -12.07 39.63
C ASN A 134 25.96 -11.74 39.01
N GLY A 135 26.24 -10.46 38.84
CA GLY A 135 27.55 -9.94 38.44
C GLY A 135 28.36 -9.45 39.63
N SER A 136 29.56 -8.94 39.35
CA SER A 136 30.48 -8.43 40.39
C SER A 136 30.00 -7.14 41.07
N ALA A 137 29.16 -6.37 40.40
CA ALA A 137 28.62 -5.09 40.86
C ALA A 137 27.09 -5.12 41.08
N GLY A 138 26.45 -6.29 41.03
CA GLY A 138 25.03 -6.50 41.20
C GLY A 138 24.41 -7.33 40.08
N LEU A 139 23.10 -7.17 39.83
CA LEU A 139 22.41 -7.90 38.79
C LEU A 139 22.88 -7.41 37.41
N GLU A 140 23.04 -8.32 36.49
CA GLU A 140 23.44 -8.08 35.09
C GLU A 140 22.50 -8.83 34.16
N GLN A 141 22.04 -8.17 33.08
CA GLN A 141 21.37 -8.84 31.97
C GLN A 141 22.43 -9.60 31.15
N GLU A 142 22.29 -10.91 31.06
CA GLU A 142 23.18 -11.73 30.24
C GLU A 142 22.67 -11.80 28.81
N ILE A 143 21.39 -12.15 28.60
CA ILE A 143 20.76 -12.32 27.29
C ILE A 143 19.29 -11.88 27.38
N LEU A 144 18.81 -11.25 26.32
CA LEU A 144 17.40 -11.11 26.00
C LEU A 144 17.19 -11.77 24.62
N VAL A 145 16.35 -12.80 24.56
CA VAL A 145 16.08 -13.56 23.35
C VAL A 145 14.59 -13.48 23.07
N ALA A 146 14.21 -13.05 21.86
CA ALA A 146 12.88 -13.23 21.33
C ALA A 146 12.87 -14.44 20.37
N GLN A 147 11.84 -15.25 20.48
CA GLN A 147 11.62 -16.44 19.67
C GLN A 147 10.21 -16.43 19.11
N LYS A 148 10.06 -16.66 17.81
CA LYS A 148 8.77 -16.80 17.15
C LYS A 148 8.10 -18.13 17.50
N ASP A 149 6.82 -18.25 17.22
CA ASP A 149 6.03 -19.48 17.41
C ASP A 149 6.55 -20.67 16.58
N ASP A 150 7.22 -20.42 15.45
CA ASP A 150 7.92 -21.45 14.65
C ASP A 150 9.24 -21.94 15.27
N GLY A 151 9.64 -21.40 16.42
CA GLY A 151 10.88 -21.72 17.12
C GLY A 151 12.11 -20.92 16.67
N SER A 152 12.01 -20.08 15.65
CA SER A 152 13.11 -19.26 15.17
C SER A 152 13.45 -18.14 16.17
N LYS A 153 14.76 -17.95 16.45
CA LYS A 153 15.26 -16.85 17.27
C LYS A 153 15.43 -15.60 16.42
N VAL A 154 15.02 -14.46 16.96
CA VAL A 154 15.11 -13.17 16.30
C VAL A 154 15.83 -12.16 17.18
N SER A 155 16.45 -11.17 16.56
CA SER A 155 17.19 -10.10 17.26
C SER A 155 16.29 -9.05 17.88
N GLY A 156 15.00 -9.01 17.51
CA GLY A 156 14.00 -8.05 18.00
C GLY A 156 12.59 -8.56 17.78
N VAL A 157 11.65 -7.93 18.44
CA VAL A 157 10.21 -8.18 18.24
C VAL A 157 9.69 -7.17 17.23
N LYS A 158 9.12 -7.66 16.14
CA LYS A 158 8.51 -6.82 15.10
C LYS A 158 7.18 -7.41 14.66
N PHE A 159 6.14 -6.59 14.73
CA PHE A 159 4.81 -6.88 14.20
C PHE A 159 4.58 -6.10 12.90
N THR A 160 3.92 -6.72 11.94
CA THR A 160 3.59 -6.10 10.65
C THR A 160 2.10 -6.17 10.41
N ASN A 161 1.45 -5.02 10.41
CA ASN A 161 0.03 -4.87 10.14
C ASN A 161 -0.16 -4.10 8.83
N ALA A 162 -1.27 -4.34 8.15
CA ALA A 162 -1.61 -3.61 6.93
C ALA A 162 -3.10 -3.28 6.89
N TYR A 163 -3.43 -2.23 6.17
CA TYR A 163 -4.80 -1.89 5.81
C TYR A 163 -4.88 -1.65 4.30
N ALA A 164 -5.81 -2.33 3.66
CA ALA A 164 -6.19 -2.11 2.27
C ALA A 164 -7.71 -2.27 2.18
N PRO A 165 -8.47 -1.23 1.84
CA PRO A 165 -9.92 -1.37 1.67
C PRO A 165 -10.21 -2.30 0.50
N LEU A 166 -11.33 -3.00 0.56
CA LEU A 166 -11.82 -3.80 -0.56
C LEU A 166 -12.16 -2.86 -1.71
N ALA A 167 -11.82 -3.27 -2.92
CA ALA A 167 -12.15 -2.53 -4.13
C ALA A 167 -13.67 -2.28 -4.22
N ALA A 168 -14.06 -1.19 -4.86
CA ALA A 168 -15.47 -0.93 -5.13
C ALA A 168 -16.09 -2.08 -5.94
N ASP A 169 -17.35 -2.42 -5.63
CA ASP A 169 -18.07 -3.50 -6.31
C ASP A 169 -18.14 -3.24 -7.83
N PRO A 170 -17.64 -4.14 -8.69
CA PRO A 170 -17.73 -4.00 -10.15
C PRO A 170 -19.15 -3.76 -10.66
N ALA A 171 -20.18 -4.27 -10.00
CA ALA A 171 -21.57 -4.05 -10.37
C ALA A 171 -22.03 -2.58 -10.28
N LEU A 172 -21.35 -1.78 -9.46
CA LEU A 172 -21.60 -0.33 -9.34
C LEU A 172 -20.80 0.51 -10.33
N MET A 173 -19.98 -0.13 -11.17
CA MET A 173 -19.03 0.52 -12.08
C MET A 173 -19.41 0.38 -13.53
N VAL A 174 -20.70 0.22 -13.81
CA VAL A 174 -21.20 0.23 -15.19
C VAL A 174 -20.95 1.61 -15.78
N ASP A 175 -20.22 1.66 -16.89
CA ASP A 175 -20.02 2.90 -17.61
C ASP A 175 -21.34 3.42 -18.17
N PRO A 176 -21.57 4.74 -18.16
CA PRO A 176 -22.65 5.31 -18.93
C PRO A 176 -22.43 4.96 -20.41
N PRO A 177 -23.44 4.43 -21.11
CA PRO A 177 -23.31 4.04 -22.49
C PRO A 177 -23.07 5.26 -23.39
N VAL A 178 -22.25 5.07 -24.42
CA VAL A 178 -22.14 6.02 -25.54
C VAL A 178 -23.24 5.75 -26.53
N ASN A 179 -24.18 6.67 -26.63
CA ASN A 179 -25.27 6.62 -27.58
C ASN A 179 -24.91 7.48 -28.79
N LYS A 180 -24.62 6.85 -29.92
CA LYS A 180 -24.38 7.53 -31.20
C LYS A 180 -25.64 7.59 -32.04
N THR A 181 -25.94 8.79 -32.51
CA THR A 181 -27.02 9.02 -33.50
C THR A 181 -26.44 9.71 -34.73
N VAL A 182 -26.80 9.22 -35.91
CA VAL A 182 -26.52 9.87 -37.18
C VAL A 182 -27.86 10.39 -37.72
N SER A 183 -27.94 11.70 -37.86
CA SER A 183 -29.09 12.36 -38.51
C SER A 183 -28.81 12.56 -40.00
N GLY A 184 -29.78 12.33 -40.83
CA GLY A 184 -29.66 12.29 -42.31
C GLY A 184 -29.62 10.85 -42.84
N SER A 185 -29.42 10.68 -44.13
CA SER A 185 -29.49 9.37 -44.81
C SER A 185 -28.20 9.12 -45.58
N PRO A 186 -27.10 8.73 -44.95
CA PRO A 186 -25.89 8.33 -45.67
C PRO A 186 -26.18 7.04 -46.46
N SER A 187 -25.54 6.89 -47.60
CA SER A 187 -25.64 5.67 -48.42
C SER A 187 -24.85 4.49 -47.81
N VAL A 188 -23.86 4.79 -46.97
CA VAL A 188 -23.04 3.84 -46.22
C VAL A 188 -22.84 4.41 -44.80
N ASP A 189 -22.96 3.57 -43.82
CA ASP A 189 -22.70 3.97 -42.43
C ASP A 189 -21.24 4.35 -42.22
N GLY A 190 -21.01 5.54 -41.65
CA GLY A 190 -19.66 5.97 -41.22
C GLY A 190 -19.26 5.28 -39.93
N THR A 191 -17.95 5.20 -39.70
CA THR A 191 -17.38 4.71 -38.41
C THR A 191 -16.91 5.88 -37.59
N PHE A 192 -17.45 5.99 -36.38
CA PHE A 192 -17.15 7.07 -35.43
C PHE A 192 -16.33 6.59 -34.28
N THR A 193 -15.26 7.33 -33.97
CA THR A 193 -14.34 7.01 -32.89
C THR A 193 -14.63 7.86 -31.65
N PHE A 194 -14.72 7.23 -30.51
CA PHE A 194 -14.91 7.88 -29.23
C PHE A 194 -13.66 7.68 -28.37
N LYS A 195 -13.37 8.69 -27.56
CA LYS A 195 -12.19 8.72 -26.70
C LYS A 195 -12.59 8.98 -25.25
N LEU A 196 -12.26 8.06 -24.37
CA LEU A 196 -12.23 8.25 -22.92
C LEU A 196 -10.80 8.64 -22.52
N THR A 197 -10.64 9.75 -21.80
CA THR A 197 -9.33 10.24 -21.38
C THR A 197 -9.35 10.49 -19.88
N ALA A 198 -8.42 9.88 -19.15
CA ALA A 198 -8.18 10.17 -17.75
C ALA A 198 -7.46 11.52 -17.58
N GLN A 199 -7.79 12.29 -16.55
CA GLN A 199 -7.09 13.54 -16.24
C GLN A 199 -5.61 13.28 -15.89
N ASN A 200 -5.33 12.17 -15.19
CA ASN A 200 -3.99 11.69 -14.93
C ASN A 200 -3.82 10.30 -15.57
N PRO A 201 -2.80 10.07 -16.40
CA PRO A 201 -2.59 8.78 -17.07
C PRO A 201 -2.45 7.57 -16.15
N SER A 202 -2.09 7.76 -14.86
CA SER A 202 -2.00 6.69 -13.86
C SER A 202 -3.34 6.33 -13.20
N GLN A 203 -4.43 7.05 -13.50
CA GLN A 203 -5.75 6.71 -12.98
C GLN A 203 -6.25 5.38 -13.54
N PRO A 204 -7.11 4.66 -12.79
CA PRO A 204 -7.74 3.44 -13.29
C PRO A 204 -8.49 3.69 -14.61
N MET A 205 -8.32 2.77 -15.55
CA MET A 205 -8.90 2.83 -16.90
C MET A 205 -9.39 1.45 -17.32
N PRO A 206 -10.34 1.35 -18.27
CA PRO A 206 -10.76 0.09 -18.86
C PRO A 206 -9.61 -0.69 -19.49
N GLU A 207 -9.74 -2.01 -19.53
CA GLU A 207 -8.75 -2.87 -20.19
C GLU A 207 -8.47 -2.44 -21.64
N GLY A 208 -7.21 -2.50 -22.06
CA GLY A 208 -6.74 -2.09 -23.38
C GLY A 208 -6.60 -0.58 -23.54
N SER A 209 -6.62 0.20 -22.44
CA SER A 209 -6.23 1.61 -22.45
C SER A 209 -4.71 1.76 -22.52
N ALA A 210 -4.24 2.86 -23.10
CA ALA A 210 -2.83 3.24 -23.14
C ALA A 210 -2.65 4.71 -22.78
N ASP A 211 -1.69 5.02 -21.91
CA ASP A 211 -1.37 6.39 -21.50
C ASP A 211 -2.58 7.22 -21.03
N GLY A 212 -3.50 6.58 -20.28
CA GLY A 212 -4.73 7.21 -19.80
C GLY A 212 -5.78 7.46 -20.86
N VAL A 213 -5.72 6.78 -22.00
CA VAL A 213 -6.67 6.91 -23.11
C VAL A 213 -7.24 5.54 -23.51
N LYS A 214 -8.56 5.47 -23.66
CA LYS A 214 -9.27 4.36 -24.28
C LYS A 214 -10.02 4.86 -25.52
N LEU A 215 -9.84 4.16 -26.63
CA LEU A 215 -10.59 4.39 -27.84
C LEU A 215 -11.60 3.26 -28.08
N MET A 216 -12.76 3.62 -28.59
CA MET A 216 -13.75 2.68 -29.10
C MET A 216 -14.42 3.25 -30.35
N THR A 217 -15.08 2.40 -31.15
CA THR A 217 -15.72 2.80 -32.40
C THR A 217 -17.15 2.30 -32.46
N ILE A 218 -18.03 3.12 -33.06
CA ILE A 218 -19.44 2.77 -33.38
C ILE A 218 -19.64 3.00 -34.87
N MET A 219 -20.23 2.01 -35.54
CA MET A 219 -20.59 2.12 -36.95
C MET A 219 -22.05 2.59 -37.08
N GLY A 220 -22.28 3.69 -37.79
CA GLY A 220 -23.61 4.30 -37.94
C GLY A 220 -24.16 4.85 -36.62
N SER A 221 -25.41 4.60 -36.37
CA SER A 221 -26.09 4.85 -35.09
C SER A 221 -26.04 3.58 -34.23
N GLY A 222 -25.72 3.72 -32.97
CA GLY A 222 -25.58 2.57 -32.07
C GLY A 222 -25.25 2.97 -30.62
N THR A 223 -25.09 1.97 -29.79
CA THR A 223 -24.74 2.14 -28.39
C THR A 223 -23.62 1.15 -28.02
N GLU A 224 -22.55 1.64 -27.39
CA GLU A 224 -21.40 0.85 -26.95
C GLU A 224 -20.85 1.42 -25.65
N ASP A 225 -20.08 0.61 -24.91
CA ASP A 225 -19.44 0.95 -23.66
C ASP A 225 -17.91 0.90 -23.80
N PHE A 226 -17.19 1.76 -23.08
CA PHE A 226 -15.73 1.72 -23.03
C PHE A 226 -15.19 0.50 -22.27
N GLY A 227 -16.00 -0.17 -21.49
CA GLY A 227 -15.67 -1.21 -20.54
C GLY A 227 -15.62 -0.70 -19.10
N THR A 228 -15.35 -1.59 -18.18
CA THR A 228 -15.35 -1.29 -16.74
C THR A 228 -13.92 -1.12 -16.19
N TRP A 229 -13.79 -0.38 -15.09
CA TRP A 229 -12.56 -0.28 -14.31
C TRP A 229 -12.87 -0.21 -12.83
N SER A 230 -11.89 -0.52 -11.98
CA SER A 230 -12.04 -0.56 -10.53
C SER A 230 -11.08 0.39 -9.83
N TYR A 231 -11.43 0.81 -8.61
CA TYR A 231 -10.62 1.65 -7.75
C TYR A 231 -10.10 0.84 -6.58
N THR A 232 -8.83 1.03 -6.25
CA THR A 232 -8.14 0.43 -5.10
C THR A 232 -7.84 1.44 -4.00
N GLU A 233 -8.10 2.73 -4.25
CA GLU A 233 -7.85 3.83 -3.31
C GLU A 233 -9.00 4.82 -3.31
N ALA A 234 -9.28 5.41 -2.15
CA ALA A 234 -10.22 6.51 -2.01
C ALA A 234 -9.64 7.77 -2.67
N GLY A 235 -10.51 8.53 -3.32
CA GLY A 235 -10.09 9.75 -4.03
C GLY A 235 -11.18 10.30 -4.93
N THR A 236 -10.86 11.37 -5.64
CA THR A 236 -11.72 11.89 -6.71
C THR A 236 -10.98 11.81 -8.03
N TYR A 237 -11.61 11.15 -8.99
CA TYR A 237 -11.03 10.85 -10.28
C TYR A 237 -11.86 11.55 -11.37
N TYR A 238 -11.18 12.11 -12.36
CA TYR A 238 -11.81 12.85 -13.44
C TYR A 238 -11.45 12.24 -14.79
N TYR A 239 -12.48 12.10 -15.64
CA TYR A 239 -12.31 11.62 -17.00
C TYR A 239 -13.13 12.50 -17.95
N THR A 240 -12.74 12.51 -19.21
CA THR A 240 -13.50 13.14 -20.28
C THR A 240 -13.85 12.14 -21.37
N VAL A 241 -15.05 12.27 -21.92
CA VAL A 241 -15.52 11.51 -23.08
C VAL A 241 -15.83 12.47 -24.20
N SER A 242 -15.29 12.22 -25.39
CA SER A 242 -15.50 13.04 -26.59
C SER A 242 -15.50 12.16 -27.85
N GLU A 243 -16.15 12.64 -28.90
CA GLU A 243 -16.00 12.10 -30.23
C GLU A 243 -14.71 12.61 -30.90
N VAL A 244 -14.02 11.76 -31.62
CA VAL A 244 -12.83 12.14 -32.40
C VAL A 244 -13.29 12.53 -33.80
N ASN A 245 -13.05 13.78 -34.20
CA ASN A 245 -13.33 14.20 -35.58
C ASN A 245 -12.26 13.63 -36.53
N THR A 246 -12.61 12.60 -37.28
CA THR A 246 -11.74 11.94 -38.25
C THR A 246 -11.81 12.59 -39.64
N GLY A 247 -12.68 13.59 -39.81
CA GLY A 247 -12.81 14.31 -41.09
C GLY A 247 -13.56 13.53 -42.18
N GLU A 248 -14.43 12.59 -41.80
CA GLU A 248 -15.17 11.81 -42.78
C GLU A 248 -16.16 12.69 -43.60
N SER A 249 -16.13 12.51 -44.90
CA SER A 249 -16.83 13.42 -45.81
C SER A 249 -18.36 13.37 -45.66
N GLY A 250 -18.97 14.54 -45.66
CA GLY A 250 -20.41 14.69 -45.52
C GLY A 250 -20.89 14.73 -44.07
N TYR A 251 -20.06 14.48 -43.08
CA TYR A 251 -20.44 14.50 -41.68
C TYR A 251 -20.02 15.80 -40.96
N THR A 252 -20.95 16.33 -40.18
CA THR A 252 -20.65 17.33 -39.14
C THR A 252 -20.67 16.61 -37.81
N TYR A 253 -19.51 16.61 -37.14
CA TYR A 253 -19.29 15.88 -35.88
C TYR A 253 -19.87 16.64 -34.70
N ASP A 254 -20.32 15.89 -33.69
CA ASP A 254 -20.65 16.42 -32.37
C ASP A 254 -19.38 16.84 -31.62
N THR A 255 -19.40 18.05 -31.08
CA THR A 255 -18.26 18.61 -30.33
C THR A 255 -18.46 18.56 -28.82
N THR A 256 -19.50 17.88 -28.34
CA THR A 256 -19.80 17.77 -26.92
C THR A 256 -18.68 17.01 -26.22
N VAL A 257 -18.24 17.54 -25.09
CA VAL A 257 -17.32 16.86 -24.17
C VAL A 257 -18.09 16.59 -22.87
N TYR A 258 -18.07 15.34 -22.46
CA TYR A 258 -18.61 14.92 -21.17
C TYR A 258 -17.49 14.80 -20.16
N THR A 259 -17.76 15.21 -18.92
CA THR A 259 -16.87 15.01 -17.80
C THR A 259 -17.47 14.00 -16.84
N ILE A 260 -16.72 12.94 -16.52
CA ILE A 260 -17.01 11.99 -15.47
C ILE A 260 -16.26 12.45 -14.22
N THR A 261 -16.95 12.53 -13.10
CA THR A 261 -16.36 12.72 -11.78
C THR A 261 -16.73 11.54 -10.92
N ASP A 262 -15.73 10.74 -10.56
CA ASP A 262 -15.86 9.58 -9.70
C ASP A 262 -15.33 9.94 -8.30
N SER A 263 -16.23 10.01 -7.32
CA SER A 263 -15.89 10.19 -5.91
C SER A 263 -15.88 8.81 -5.23
N VAL A 264 -14.70 8.35 -4.87
CA VAL A 264 -14.49 7.05 -4.21
C VAL A 264 -14.17 7.31 -2.75
N LYS A 265 -14.95 6.71 -1.85
CA LYS A 265 -14.79 6.83 -0.40
C LYS A 265 -14.57 5.46 0.21
N ASP A 266 -13.75 5.42 1.24
CA ASP A 266 -13.59 4.25 2.09
C ASP A 266 -14.68 4.28 3.17
N GLU A 267 -15.63 3.34 3.10
CA GLU A 267 -16.69 3.17 4.09
C GLU A 267 -16.45 1.86 4.86
N ASN A 268 -15.76 1.97 6.00
CA ASN A 268 -15.47 0.82 6.88
C ASN A 268 -14.73 -0.35 6.21
N GLY A 269 -13.75 -0.05 5.37
CA GLY A 269 -12.93 -1.06 4.69
C GLY A 269 -13.47 -1.50 3.32
N GLN A 270 -14.55 -0.88 2.85
CA GLN A 270 -15.10 -1.06 1.52
C GLN A 270 -15.06 0.26 0.77
N LEU A 271 -14.51 0.26 -0.44
CA LEU A 271 -14.59 1.44 -1.31
C LEU A 271 -15.99 1.54 -1.91
N VAL A 272 -16.56 2.73 -1.83
CA VAL A 272 -17.89 3.07 -2.39
C VAL A 272 -17.71 4.18 -3.42
N LEU A 273 -18.26 3.95 -4.62
CA LEU A 273 -18.21 4.87 -5.76
C LEU A 273 -19.49 5.69 -5.87
N ALA A 274 -19.33 7.00 -6.00
CA ALA A 274 -20.39 7.91 -6.47
C ALA A 274 -19.93 8.60 -7.76
N ARG A 275 -20.60 8.26 -8.88
CA ARG A 275 -20.28 8.81 -10.21
C ARG A 275 -21.24 9.93 -10.59
N THR A 276 -20.69 11.01 -11.11
CA THR A 276 -21.45 12.11 -11.71
C THR A 276 -20.93 12.34 -13.13
N VAL A 277 -21.84 12.49 -14.09
CA VAL A 277 -21.52 12.83 -15.48
C VAL A 277 -22.15 14.16 -15.82
N THR A 278 -21.36 15.09 -16.35
CA THR A 278 -21.83 16.39 -16.83
C THR A 278 -21.43 16.61 -18.29
N ASN A 279 -22.27 17.35 -19.03
CA ASN A 279 -21.91 17.79 -20.36
C ASN A 279 -21.17 19.14 -20.35
N THR A 280 -20.82 19.67 -21.54
CA THR A 280 -20.14 20.95 -21.74
C THR A 280 -20.83 22.14 -21.06
N SER A 281 -22.15 22.07 -20.83
CA SER A 281 -22.94 23.09 -20.13
C SER A 281 -23.05 22.85 -18.64
N ASN A 282 -22.26 21.95 -18.06
CA ASN A 282 -22.30 21.51 -16.66
C ASN A 282 -23.65 20.90 -16.23
N LYS A 283 -24.47 20.46 -17.18
CA LYS A 283 -25.72 19.77 -16.89
C LYS A 283 -25.44 18.30 -16.64
N GLN A 284 -25.95 17.76 -15.54
CA GLN A 284 -25.85 16.34 -15.24
C GLN A 284 -26.66 15.51 -16.24
N VAL A 285 -26.07 14.41 -16.70
CA VAL A 285 -26.65 13.48 -17.67
C VAL A 285 -26.42 12.04 -17.23
N SER A 286 -27.21 11.11 -17.75
CA SER A 286 -27.12 9.68 -17.45
C SER A 286 -26.43 8.85 -18.54
N ALA A 287 -26.13 9.47 -19.69
CA ALA A 287 -25.48 8.81 -20.83
C ALA A 287 -24.71 9.82 -21.67
N PHE A 288 -23.76 9.35 -22.47
CA PHE A 288 -23.01 10.16 -23.42
C PHE A 288 -23.77 10.13 -24.77
N ALA A 289 -24.48 11.18 -25.11
CA ALA A 289 -25.24 11.27 -26.36
C ALA A 289 -24.53 12.14 -27.41
N PHE A 290 -24.13 11.55 -28.52
CA PHE A 290 -23.46 12.22 -29.63
C PHE A 290 -24.29 12.16 -30.87
N ILE A 291 -24.52 13.31 -31.52
CA ILE A 291 -25.36 13.44 -32.70
C ILE A 291 -24.53 14.02 -33.84
N ASN A 292 -24.23 13.21 -34.87
CA ASN A 292 -23.61 13.69 -36.08
C ASN A 292 -24.70 13.95 -37.14
N LYS A 293 -24.49 14.98 -37.94
CA LYS A 293 -25.34 15.30 -39.04
C LYS A 293 -24.67 14.92 -40.36
N TYR A 294 -25.32 14.06 -41.12
CA TYR A 294 -24.88 13.78 -42.48
C TYR A 294 -25.60 14.73 -43.47
N THR A 295 -24.82 15.28 -44.39
CA THR A 295 -25.32 16.08 -45.51
C THR A 295 -24.64 15.56 -46.77
N ALA A 296 -25.42 15.00 -47.69
CA ALA A 296 -24.88 14.54 -48.95
C ALA A 296 -24.25 15.72 -49.70
N ALA A 297 -23.09 15.44 -50.31
CA ALA A 297 -22.50 16.43 -51.21
C ALA A 297 -23.53 16.81 -52.27
N SER A 298 -23.81 18.09 -52.42
CA SER A 298 -24.64 18.56 -53.58
C SER A 298 -23.89 18.16 -54.84
N THR A 299 -24.41 17.17 -55.55
CA THR A 299 -24.02 17.02 -56.95
C THR A 299 -24.57 18.24 -57.66
N THR A 300 -23.79 19.30 -57.72
CA THR A 300 -24.03 20.27 -58.78
C THR A 300 -23.92 19.50 -60.08
N ASP A 301 -25.06 19.21 -60.70
CA ASP A 301 -25.10 18.82 -62.12
C ASP A 301 -24.32 19.90 -62.83
N GLY A 302 -23.03 19.67 -63.11
CA GLY A 302 -22.30 20.45 -64.05
C GLY A 302 -23.07 20.40 -65.38
N PRO A 303 -22.96 21.43 -66.22
CA PRO A 303 -23.65 21.41 -67.49
C PRO A 303 -23.34 20.12 -68.19
N LYS A 304 -24.39 19.37 -68.62
CA LYS A 304 -24.27 18.15 -69.43
C LYS A 304 -23.58 18.47 -70.73
N THR A 305 -22.31 18.64 -70.70
CA THR A 305 -21.47 18.49 -71.91
C THR A 305 -21.35 17.01 -72.13
N GLY A 306 -21.97 16.53 -73.19
CA GLY A 306 -22.03 15.11 -73.53
C GLY A 306 -20.68 14.51 -73.85
N ASP A 307 -19.94 14.15 -72.81
CA ASP A 307 -18.71 13.36 -72.90
C ASP A 307 -18.83 12.18 -71.95
N GLY A 308 -18.83 10.99 -72.57
CA GLY A 308 -19.00 9.72 -71.86
C GLY A 308 -17.77 9.33 -71.06
N ALA A 309 -17.49 10.10 -69.99
CA ALA A 309 -16.51 9.74 -69.01
C ALA A 309 -17.00 8.58 -68.12
N MET A 310 -16.33 7.45 -68.20
CA MET A 310 -16.63 6.19 -67.50
C MET A 310 -16.64 6.36 -65.94
N PRO A 311 -17.79 6.17 -65.27
CA PRO A 311 -17.84 6.29 -63.79
C PRO A 311 -17.04 5.20 -63.06
N GLY A 312 -16.65 4.13 -63.75
CA GLY A 312 -16.03 2.97 -63.13
C GLY A 312 -14.53 3.14 -62.75
N LEU A 313 -13.84 4.15 -63.31
CA LEU A 313 -12.39 4.27 -63.06
C LEU A 313 -12.04 4.91 -61.72
N TYR A 314 -12.92 5.76 -61.18
CA TYR A 314 -12.66 6.42 -59.88
C TYR A 314 -12.91 5.52 -58.66
N GLN A 315 -13.84 4.56 -58.80
CA GLN A 315 -14.09 3.61 -57.70
C GLN A 315 -12.97 2.61 -57.49
N THR A 316 -12.25 2.25 -58.54
CA THR A 316 -11.07 1.34 -58.44
C THR A 316 -9.85 2.02 -57.87
N LEU A 317 -9.63 3.33 -58.06
CA LEU A 317 -8.50 4.06 -57.46
C LEU A 317 -8.69 4.29 -55.95
N LEU A 318 -9.88 4.51 -55.46
CA LEU A 318 -10.17 4.67 -54.03
C LEU A 318 -10.01 3.35 -53.25
N GLY A 319 -10.35 2.20 -53.88
CA GLY A 319 -10.17 0.88 -53.27
C GLY A 319 -8.69 0.47 -53.10
N VAL A 320 -7.83 0.83 -54.08
CA VAL A 320 -6.41 0.49 -54.03
C VAL A 320 -5.63 1.39 -53.06
N GLY A 321 -6.02 2.68 -52.96
CA GLY A 321 -5.39 3.60 -51.99
C GLY A 321 -5.63 3.23 -50.52
N GLY A 322 -6.83 2.76 -50.18
CA GLY A 322 -7.19 2.32 -48.84
C GLY A 322 -6.44 1.08 -48.36
N VAL A 323 -6.27 0.09 -49.27
CA VAL A 323 -5.54 -1.16 -48.97
C VAL A 323 -4.05 -0.92 -48.79
N THR A 324 -3.44 -0.02 -49.58
CA THR A 324 -2.00 0.31 -49.47
C THR A 324 -1.69 1.09 -48.20
N LEU A 325 -2.57 2.01 -47.75
CA LEU A 325 -2.41 2.71 -46.47
C LEU A 325 -2.52 1.75 -45.27
N MET A 326 -3.46 0.81 -45.31
CA MET A 326 -3.59 -0.20 -44.26
C MET A 326 -2.38 -1.16 -44.20
N ALA A 327 -1.84 -1.56 -45.36
CA ALA A 327 -0.65 -2.40 -45.42
C ALA A 327 0.61 -1.67 -44.92
N CYS A 328 0.78 -0.38 -45.21
CA CYS A 328 1.85 0.44 -44.67
C CYS A 328 1.77 0.62 -43.15
N MET A 329 0.56 0.84 -42.63
CA MET A 329 0.37 0.97 -41.18
C MET A 329 0.66 -0.35 -40.42
N LEU A 330 0.20 -1.49 -40.98
CA LEU A 330 0.54 -2.82 -40.45
C LEU A 330 2.05 -3.11 -40.52
N TYR A 331 2.72 -2.73 -41.62
CA TYR A 331 4.17 -2.90 -41.76
C TYR A 331 4.94 -2.09 -40.73
N LEU A 332 4.57 -0.82 -40.49
CA LEU A 332 5.21 0.03 -39.47
C LEU A 332 4.99 -0.49 -38.04
N LEU A 333 3.81 -1.06 -37.76
CA LEU A 333 3.52 -1.68 -36.44
C LEU A 333 4.31 -2.99 -36.23
N MET A 334 4.56 -3.75 -37.30
CA MET A 334 5.37 -4.99 -37.25
C MET A 334 6.86 -4.68 -37.13
N ASP A 335 7.37 -3.62 -37.80
CA ASP A 335 8.76 -3.20 -37.70
C ASP A 335 9.10 -2.62 -36.32
N GLY A 336 8.19 -1.84 -35.74
CA GLY A 336 8.32 -1.36 -34.36
C GLY A 336 8.38 -2.49 -33.29
N ARG A 337 7.70 -3.62 -33.55
CA ARG A 337 7.78 -4.81 -32.68
C ARG A 337 9.06 -5.61 -32.86
N ARG A 338 9.65 -5.61 -34.07
CA ARG A 338 10.97 -6.26 -34.33
C ARG A 338 12.11 -5.50 -33.65
N LYS A 339 12.12 -4.17 -33.68
CA LYS A 339 13.17 -3.35 -33.04
C LYS A 339 13.15 -3.46 -31.47
N LYS A 340 12.00 -3.73 -30.87
CA LYS A 340 11.93 -3.98 -29.40
C LYS A 340 12.46 -5.36 -28.99
N ARG A 341 12.51 -6.36 -29.89
CA ARG A 341 13.06 -7.69 -29.59
C ARG A 341 14.59 -7.80 -29.73
N THR A 342 15.23 -6.93 -30.48
CA THR A 342 16.68 -6.92 -30.65
C THR A 342 17.46 -6.18 -29.56
N ASN A 343 16.77 -5.35 -28.73
CA ASN A 343 17.41 -4.64 -27.60
C ASN A 343 17.29 -5.39 -26.26
N PHE A 344 16.87 -6.66 -26.26
CA PHE A 344 16.76 -7.46 -25.02
C PHE A 344 17.77 -8.61 -24.94
N ASN A 345 18.73 -8.67 -25.89
CA ASN A 345 19.81 -9.67 -25.91
C ASN A 345 21.17 -8.97 -26.17
N MET A 346 21.54 -8.07 -25.24
CA MET A 346 22.93 -7.69 -24.98
C MET A 346 23.12 -7.48 -23.49
#